data_4d547459d9e5acd9b4881a3a0f3e7147
#
_entry.id   4d547459d9e5acd9b4881a3a0f3e7147
#
_cell.length_a   1.000
_cell.length_b   1.000
_cell.length_c   1.000
_cell.angle_alpha   90.00
_cell.angle_beta   90.00
_cell.angle_gamma   90.00
#
_symmetry.space_group_name_H-M   'P 1'
#
loop_
_entity.id
_entity.type
_entity.pdbx_description
1 polymer ?
#
loop_
_entity_poly.entity_id
_entity_poly.type
_entity_poly.pdbx_seq_one_letter_code
_entity_poly.pdbx_strand_id
1 'polypeptide(L)'
;MTKVKSLVNGIGNEALTEKYYDDWALSYDQTLKKWNYKAPFKAVNVISLLKENIKSNLDLACGTGMFAARLKKNYPNITIDGCDISSQSLKIAKKKQL
;
A
#
# COMPACT_ATOMS: atom_id res chain seq x y z
N MET A 1 -8.92 20.28 -9.62
CA MET A 1 -8.42 19.37 -10.68
C MET A 1 -7.23 18.56 -10.17
N THR A 2 -7.30 17.28 -10.31
CA THR A 2 -6.23 16.39 -9.85
C THR A 2 -5.15 16.29 -10.92
N LYS A 3 -3.96 16.75 -10.61
CA LYS A 3 -2.81 16.54 -11.49
C LYS A 3 -2.37 15.08 -11.44
N VAL A 4 -1.86 14.58 -12.55
CA VAL A 4 -1.23 13.25 -12.57
C VAL A 4 -0.04 13.28 -11.63
N LYS A 5 -0.01 12.37 -10.66
CA LYS A 5 1.06 12.25 -9.69
C LYS A 5 2.14 11.28 -10.17
N SER A 6 3.33 11.42 -9.63
CA SER A 6 4.44 10.52 -9.86
C SER A 6 4.95 9.99 -8.54
N LEU A 7 5.40 8.74 -8.52
CA LEU A 7 5.95 8.13 -7.32
C LEU A 7 7.22 8.84 -6.83
N VAL A 8 7.90 9.58 -7.70
CA VAL A 8 9.14 10.27 -7.31
C VAL A 8 8.92 11.68 -6.75
N ASN A 9 7.74 12.26 -6.90
CA ASN A 9 7.51 13.65 -6.53
C ASN A 9 7.49 13.88 -5.00
N GLY A 10 7.26 12.85 -4.22
CA GLY A 10 7.23 12.96 -2.76
C GLY A 10 8.57 12.73 -2.07
N ILE A 11 9.67 12.67 -2.81
CA ILE A 11 10.98 12.33 -2.28
C ILE A 11 11.72 13.57 -1.78
N GLY A 12 12.48 13.41 -0.71
CA GLY A 12 13.51 14.36 -0.26
C GLY A 12 13.24 15.13 1.01
N ASN A 13 12.00 15.21 1.46
CA ASN A 13 11.64 15.90 2.70
C ASN A 13 10.46 15.20 3.36
N GLU A 14 10.60 14.86 4.65
CA GLU A 14 9.60 14.09 5.38
C GLU A 14 8.24 14.78 5.41
N ALA A 15 8.19 16.06 5.75
CA ALA A 15 6.95 16.82 5.80
C ALA A 15 6.29 16.97 4.43
N LEU A 16 7.08 17.19 3.38
CA LEU A 16 6.58 17.27 2.02
C LEU A 16 6.10 15.90 1.53
N THR A 17 6.79 14.83 1.90
CA THR A 17 6.40 13.46 1.58
C THR A 17 5.05 13.12 2.20
N GLU A 18 4.87 13.41 3.49
CA GLU A 18 3.61 13.20 4.20
C GLU A 18 2.46 13.94 3.51
N LYS A 19 2.65 15.23 3.25
CA LYS A 19 1.64 16.06 2.59
C LYS A 19 1.32 15.53 1.19
N TYR A 20 2.32 15.15 0.43
CA TYR A 20 2.15 14.64 -0.92
C TYR A 20 1.24 13.40 -0.94
N TYR A 21 1.51 12.42 -0.08
CA TYR A 21 0.72 11.21 -0.03
C TYR A 21 -0.63 11.42 0.65
N ASP A 22 -0.75 12.31 1.62
CA ASP A 22 -2.04 12.69 2.19
C ASP A 22 -2.96 13.29 1.12
N ASP A 23 -2.42 14.18 0.29
CA ASP A 23 -3.19 14.81 -0.78
C ASP A 23 -3.59 13.79 -1.86
N TRP A 24 -2.79 12.75 -2.06
CA TRP A 24 -3.02 11.74 -3.09
C TRP A 24 -3.86 10.55 -2.61
N ALA A 25 -4.04 10.38 -1.31
CA ALA A 25 -4.59 9.16 -0.71
C ALA A 25 -5.93 8.73 -1.33
N LEU A 26 -6.86 9.66 -1.52
CA LEU A 26 -8.21 9.33 -2.01
C LEU A 26 -8.23 8.80 -3.45
N SER A 27 -7.27 9.19 -4.27
CA SER A 27 -7.20 8.77 -5.68
C SER A 27 -6.04 7.83 -5.98
N TYR A 28 -5.23 7.50 -4.97
CA TYR A 28 -4.01 6.71 -5.14
C TYR A 28 -4.25 5.36 -5.81
N ASP A 29 -5.18 4.58 -5.27
CA ASP A 29 -5.47 3.24 -5.79
C ASP A 29 -5.94 3.29 -7.24
N GLN A 30 -6.83 4.25 -7.56
CA GLN A 30 -7.31 4.43 -8.93
C GLN A 30 -6.19 4.82 -9.88
N THR A 31 -5.29 5.69 -9.45
CA THR A 31 -4.14 6.12 -10.24
C THR A 31 -3.24 4.95 -10.57
N LEU A 32 -2.86 4.15 -9.57
CA LEU A 32 -2.01 2.98 -9.77
C LEU A 32 -2.70 1.93 -10.63
N LYS A 33 -4.01 1.78 -10.50
CA LYS A 33 -4.78 0.87 -11.35
C LYS A 33 -4.74 1.31 -12.82
N LYS A 34 -4.87 2.61 -13.08
CA LYS A 34 -4.73 3.16 -14.45
C LYS A 34 -3.34 2.92 -15.02
N TRP A 35 -2.31 2.98 -14.19
CA TRP A 35 -0.93 2.71 -14.61
C TRP A 35 -0.64 1.22 -14.77
N ASN A 36 -1.61 0.36 -14.45
CA ASN A 36 -1.41 -1.09 -14.45
C ASN A 36 -0.24 -1.51 -13.54
N TYR A 37 -0.18 -0.90 -12.36
CA TYR A 37 0.90 -1.11 -11.40
C TYR A 37 0.78 -2.49 -10.76
N LYS A 38 1.74 -3.37 -11.03
CA LYS A 38 1.69 -4.79 -10.68
C LYS A 38 2.52 -5.16 -9.45
N ALA A 39 3.27 -4.23 -8.87
CA ALA A 39 4.19 -4.54 -7.78
C ALA A 39 3.53 -5.26 -6.59
N PRO A 40 2.34 -4.87 -6.09
CA PRO A 40 1.69 -5.60 -5.00
C PRO A 40 1.41 -7.06 -5.33
N PHE A 41 0.96 -7.34 -6.54
CA PHE A 41 0.66 -8.71 -6.98
C PHE A 41 1.93 -9.55 -7.13
N LYS A 42 2.97 -8.96 -7.71
CA LYS A 42 4.26 -9.64 -7.87
C LYS A 42 4.92 -9.93 -6.53
N ALA A 43 4.83 -9.00 -5.57
CA ALA A 43 5.37 -9.20 -4.24
C ALA A 43 4.69 -10.38 -3.54
N VAL A 44 3.37 -10.47 -3.59
CA VAL A 44 2.63 -11.61 -3.01
C VAL A 44 2.98 -12.91 -3.70
N ASN A 45 3.15 -12.90 -5.03
CA ASN A 45 3.56 -14.10 -5.77
C ASN A 45 4.94 -14.59 -5.33
N VAL A 46 5.90 -13.69 -5.11
CA VAL A 46 7.23 -14.05 -4.60
C VAL A 46 7.12 -14.70 -3.22
N ILE A 47 6.31 -14.15 -2.33
CA ILE A 47 6.07 -14.71 -0.99
C ILE A 47 5.48 -16.13 -1.12
N SER A 48 4.53 -16.32 -2.02
CA SER A 48 3.91 -17.63 -2.24
C SER A 48 4.91 -18.69 -2.73
N LEU A 49 5.95 -18.28 -3.47
CA LEU A 49 6.99 -19.20 -3.93
C LEU A 49 7.86 -19.73 -2.80
N LEU A 50 7.94 -19.04 -1.66
CA LEU A 50 8.71 -19.49 -0.51
C LEU A 50 8.07 -20.72 0.16
N LYS A 51 6.81 -21.00 -0.11
CA LYS A 51 6.04 -22.14 0.45
C LYS A 51 6.08 -22.20 1.97
N GLU A 52 6.20 -21.05 2.62
CA GLU A 52 6.23 -20.93 4.07
C GLU A 52 4.84 -20.73 4.63
N ASN A 53 4.62 -21.20 5.85
CA ASN A 53 3.36 -20.97 6.57
C ASN A 53 3.45 -19.61 7.26
N ILE A 54 3.05 -18.55 6.56
CA ILE A 54 3.13 -17.19 7.04
C ILE A 54 1.92 -16.88 7.91
N LYS A 55 2.16 -16.51 9.17
CA LYS A 55 1.10 -16.19 10.15
C LYS A 55 0.95 -14.70 10.42
N SER A 56 2.01 -13.94 10.24
CA SER A 56 2.01 -12.50 10.50
C SER A 56 2.91 -11.76 9.51
N ASN A 57 2.58 -10.50 9.29
CA ASN A 57 3.34 -9.61 8.40
C ASN A 57 3.31 -8.20 8.97
N LEU A 58 4.45 -7.54 8.97
CA LEU A 58 4.55 -6.10 9.24
C LEU A 58 4.87 -5.40 7.94
N ASP A 59 3.95 -4.57 7.47
CA ASP A 59 4.08 -3.83 6.23
C ASP A 59 4.57 -2.40 6.53
N LEU A 60 5.84 -2.16 6.31
CA LEU A 60 6.45 -0.85 6.48
C LEU A 60 6.13 0.02 5.27
N ALA A 61 5.66 1.26 5.53
CA ALA A 61 5.19 2.17 4.50
C ALA A 61 4.03 1.53 3.70
N CYS A 62 3.03 1.04 4.41
CA CYS A 62 1.95 0.25 3.81
C CYS A 62 1.04 1.05 2.86
N GLY A 63 1.08 2.37 2.91
CA GLY A 63 0.23 3.23 2.08
C GLY A 63 -1.25 2.97 2.29
N THR A 64 -1.98 2.84 1.18
CA THR A 64 -3.41 2.55 1.18
C THR A 64 -3.74 1.07 1.40
N GLY A 65 -2.73 0.22 1.59
CA GLY A 65 -2.91 -1.19 1.89
C GLY A 65 -3.12 -2.10 0.68
N MET A 66 -2.68 -1.71 -0.51
CA MET A 66 -2.84 -2.52 -1.72
C MET A 66 -2.13 -3.88 -1.61
N PHE A 67 -0.88 -3.87 -1.13
CA PHE A 67 -0.13 -5.11 -0.90
C PHE A 67 -0.80 -5.95 0.19
N ALA A 68 -1.13 -5.33 1.32
CA ALA A 68 -1.76 -6.03 2.44
C ALA A 68 -3.10 -6.65 2.06
N ALA A 69 -3.92 -5.95 1.27
CA ALA A 69 -5.19 -6.46 0.79
C ALA A 69 -4.99 -7.70 -0.09
N ARG A 70 -3.99 -7.69 -0.97
CA ARG A 70 -3.67 -8.85 -1.82
C ARG A 70 -3.11 -10.00 -1.00
N LEU A 71 -2.25 -9.71 -0.03
CA LEU A 71 -1.70 -10.72 0.88
C LEU A 71 -2.81 -11.40 1.69
N LYS A 72 -3.73 -10.62 2.24
CA LYS A 72 -4.86 -11.13 3.02
C LYS A 72 -5.76 -12.04 2.18
N LYS A 73 -5.92 -11.72 0.91
CA LYS A 73 -6.71 -12.53 -0.02
C LYS A 73 -6.10 -13.91 -0.21
N ASN A 74 -4.78 -14.00 -0.29
CA ASN A 74 -4.06 -15.27 -0.46
C ASN A 74 -3.86 -16.02 0.86
N TYR A 75 -3.79 -15.30 1.96
CA TYR A 75 -3.60 -15.85 3.31
C TYR A 75 -4.67 -15.28 4.26
N PRO A 76 -5.92 -15.81 4.21
CA PRO A 76 -7.04 -15.19 4.93
C PRO A 76 -6.86 -15.10 6.45
N ASN A 77 -6.05 -15.97 7.05
CA ASN A 77 -5.84 -16.02 8.49
C ASN A 77 -4.60 -15.25 8.96
N ILE A 78 -3.92 -14.57 8.04
CA ILE A 78 -2.72 -13.81 8.41
C ILE A 78 -3.08 -12.58 9.23
N THR A 79 -2.25 -12.28 10.22
CA THR A 79 -2.31 -11.01 10.94
C THR A 79 -1.40 -10.01 10.24
N ILE A 80 -1.94 -8.87 9.85
CA ILE A 80 -1.18 -7.82 9.16
C ILE A 80 -1.20 -6.55 10.00
N ASP A 81 -0.01 -6.06 10.32
CA ASP A 81 0.19 -4.74 10.89
C ASP A 81 0.85 -3.86 9.84
N GLY A 82 0.45 -2.62 9.77
CA GLY A 82 1.00 -1.68 8.81
C GLY A 82 1.32 -0.34 9.45
N CYS A 83 2.29 0.35 8.91
CA CYS A 83 2.60 1.72 9.30
C CYS A 83 2.93 2.56 8.08
N ASP A 84 2.59 3.84 8.16
CA ASP A 84 2.86 4.79 7.09
C ASP A 84 2.88 6.21 7.66
N ILE A 85 3.66 7.08 7.03
CA ILE A 85 3.71 8.49 7.41
C ILE A 85 2.39 9.22 7.08
N SER A 86 1.67 8.74 6.05
CA SER A 86 0.43 9.35 5.60
C SER A 86 -0.77 8.82 6.38
N SER A 87 -1.31 9.65 7.28
CA SER A 87 -2.52 9.30 8.03
C SER A 87 -3.74 9.12 7.12
N GLN A 88 -3.81 9.86 6.03
CA GLN A 88 -4.91 9.73 5.06
C GLN A 88 -4.83 8.39 4.32
N SER A 89 -3.63 7.95 3.95
CA SER A 89 -3.42 6.62 3.37
C SER A 89 -3.83 5.53 4.36
N LEU A 90 -3.47 5.66 5.63
CA LEU A 90 -3.85 4.69 6.66
C LEU A 90 -5.37 4.61 6.86
N LYS A 91 -6.09 5.70 6.73
CA LYS A 91 -7.56 5.68 6.78
C LYS A 91 -8.14 4.83 5.65
N ILE A 92 -7.56 4.91 4.46
CA ILE A 92 -7.99 4.08 3.32
C ILE A 92 -7.67 2.60 3.59
N ALA A 93 -6.47 2.33 4.10
CA ALA A 93 -6.07 0.95 4.44
C ALA A 93 -7.02 0.34 5.48
N LYS A 94 -7.38 1.09 6.52
CA LYS A 94 -8.31 0.62 7.56
C LYS A 94 -9.68 0.27 7.00
N LYS A 95 -10.16 1.01 6.00
CA LYS A 95 -11.44 0.71 5.36
C LYS A 95 -11.43 -0.63 4.61
N LYS A 96 -10.26 -1.14 4.25
CA LYS A 96 -10.12 -2.43 3.58
C LYS A 96 -10.25 -3.61 4.54
N GLN A 97 -10.38 -3.36 5.85
CA GLN A 97 -10.56 -4.38 6.89
C GLN A 97 -9.44 -5.43 6.90
N LEU A 98 -8.24 -4.95 6.93
CA LEU A 98 -7.03 -5.80 6.93
C LEU A 98 -6.65 -6.30 8.32
#